data_3e8c8450e5cea0b10e0464cf41ded9df
#
_entry.id   3e8c8450e5cea0b10e0464cf41ded9df
#
_cell.length_a   1.000
_cell.length_b   1.000
_cell.length_c   1.000
_cell.angle_alpha   90.00
_cell.angle_beta   90.00
_cell.angle_gamma   90.00
#
_symmetry.space_group_name_H-M   'P 1'
#
loop_
_entity.id
_entity.type
_entity.pdbx_description
1 polymer ?
#
loop_
_entity_poly.entity_id
_entity_poly.type
_entity_poly.pdbx_seq_one_letter_code
_entity_poly.pdbx_strand_id
1 'polypeptide(L)'
;MDTVKYEVKFFLEDASGVELEEFIPVFHDWIQTQQLAELLIDVADYRHVPQGPGVVLIAHDAHYGMDLADDRLGLLYSRRRETHPSRRAIQSVEDRLRSVWHCALTACQQLEAHPALRGRLQFRDSELLLRCNDRLQAPNTTAAYDELCQHLTPYLATLYADQHVEVEHLRDHASRLTVAIKVPEPLGVDLLLTRLA
;
A
#
# COMPACT_ATOMS: atom_id res chain seq x y z
N MET A 1 17.94 -0.97 8.86
CA MET A 1 16.69 -0.20 9.12
C MET A 1 15.72 -1.04 9.94
N ASP A 2 15.29 -0.56 11.10
CA ASP A 2 14.40 -1.34 12.01
C ASP A 2 12.99 -0.71 12.14
N THR A 3 12.43 -0.24 11.02
CA THR A 3 11.05 0.25 11.00
C THR A 3 10.08 -0.85 10.64
N VAL A 4 8.90 -0.83 11.25
CA VAL A 4 7.74 -1.67 10.89
C VAL A 4 6.65 -0.85 10.21
N LYS A 5 6.78 0.47 10.19
CA LYS A 5 5.75 1.40 9.71
C LYS A 5 5.92 1.70 8.22
N TYR A 6 5.75 0.68 7.41
CA TYR A 6 5.73 0.83 5.96
C TYR A 6 4.33 1.18 5.47
N GLU A 7 4.30 2.05 4.47
CA GLU A 7 3.12 2.40 3.69
C GLU A 7 3.39 2.08 2.22
N VAL A 8 2.43 1.48 1.54
CA VAL A 8 2.47 1.29 0.09
C VAL A 8 1.19 1.85 -0.53
N LYS A 9 1.32 2.61 -1.62
CA LYS A 9 0.19 3.18 -2.37
C LYS A 9 0.20 2.65 -3.78
N PHE A 10 -0.89 1.98 -4.15
CA PHE A 10 -1.22 1.59 -5.52
C PHE A 10 -2.21 2.59 -6.09
N PHE A 11 -1.85 3.26 -7.18
CA PHE A 11 -2.72 4.22 -7.84
C PHE A 11 -3.80 3.54 -8.66
N LEU A 12 -4.92 4.23 -8.92
CA LEU A 12 -5.88 3.78 -9.93
C LEU A 12 -5.35 4.06 -11.34
N GLU A 13 -5.69 3.20 -12.28
CA GLU A 13 -5.46 3.44 -13.72
C GLU A 13 -6.29 4.63 -14.20
N ASP A 14 -7.57 4.63 -13.84
CA ASP A 14 -8.52 5.72 -14.10
C ASP A 14 -9.41 5.90 -12.87
N ALA A 15 -9.43 7.12 -12.35
CA ALA A 15 -10.27 7.47 -11.20
C ALA A 15 -11.65 8.01 -11.60
N SER A 16 -11.90 8.26 -12.89
CA SER A 16 -13.15 8.88 -13.36
C SER A 16 -14.38 7.99 -13.19
N GLY A 17 -14.17 6.68 -13.04
CA GLY A 17 -15.23 5.69 -12.93
C GLY A 17 -15.80 5.51 -11.53
N VAL A 18 -15.22 6.12 -10.48
CA VAL A 18 -15.60 5.88 -9.09
C VAL A 18 -15.55 7.17 -8.26
N GLU A 19 -16.48 7.26 -7.30
CA GLU A 19 -16.52 8.34 -6.32
C GLU A 19 -16.06 7.81 -4.94
N LEU A 20 -15.35 8.64 -4.17
CA LEU A 20 -14.86 8.23 -2.83
C LEU A 20 -15.97 7.75 -1.91
N GLU A 21 -17.18 8.31 -2.03
CA GLU A 21 -18.34 7.92 -1.23
C GLU A 21 -18.73 6.45 -1.39
N GLU A 22 -18.49 5.88 -2.56
CA GLU A 22 -18.82 4.49 -2.88
C GLU A 22 -18.00 3.48 -2.06
N PHE A 23 -16.81 3.88 -1.56
CA PHE A 23 -15.98 3.02 -0.73
C PHE A 23 -16.50 2.88 0.71
N ILE A 24 -17.33 3.79 1.21
CA ILE A 24 -17.88 3.72 2.56
C ILE A 24 -18.72 2.44 2.77
N PRO A 25 -19.75 2.16 1.96
CA PRO A 25 -20.53 0.93 2.10
C PRO A 25 -19.68 -0.33 1.83
N VAL A 26 -18.71 -0.27 0.91
CA VAL A 26 -17.80 -1.40 0.63
C VAL A 26 -16.96 -1.75 1.87
N PHE A 27 -16.38 -0.77 2.53
CA PHE A 27 -15.59 -0.99 3.74
C PHE A 27 -16.46 -1.44 4.94
N HIS A 28 -17.70 -0.97 5.04
CA HIS A 28 -18.63 -1.49 6.03
C HIS A 28 -18.99 -2.96 5.78
N ASP A 29 -19.19 -3.36 4.52
CA ASP A 29 -19.41 -4.77 4.15
C ASP A 29 -18.19 -5.62 4.54
N TRP A 30 -16.99 -5.12 4.28
CA TRP A 30 -15.75 -5.79 4.66
C TRP A 30 -15.61 -5.99 6.18
N ILE A 31 -16.05 -5.02 7.00
CA ILE A 31 -16.08 -5.18 8.47
C ILE A 31 -17.03 -6.29 8.84
N GLN A 32 -18.24 -6.31 8.26
CA GLN A 32 -19.27 -7.30 8.58
C GLN A 32 -18.87 -8.72 8.19
N THR A 33 -18.18 -8.87 7.05
CA THR A 33 -17.76 -10.16 6.48
C THR A 33 -16.35 -10.59 6.89
N GLN A 34 -15.61 -9.72 7.60
CA GLN A 34 -14.17 -9.92 7.91
C GLN A 34 -13.37 -10.27 6.65
N GLN A 35 -13.53 -9.46 5.61
CA GLN A 35 -13.01 -9.75 4.26
C GLN A 35 -11.48 -9.82 4.19
N LEU A 36 -10.76 -9.16 5.08
CA LEU A 36 -9.30 -9.16 5.15
C LEU A 36 -8.80 -9.94 6.37
N ALA A 37 -7.54 -10.36 6.35
CA ALA A 37 -6.95 -11.15 7.43
C ALA A 37 -6.73 -10.35 8.74
N GLU A 38 -6.73 -9.03 8.67
CA GLU A 38 -6.59 -8.14 9.83
C GLU A 38 -7.95 -7.90 10.49
N LEU A 39 -7.94 -7.69 11.80
CA LEU A 39 -9.16 -7.33 12.53
C LEU A 39 -9.63 -5.95 12.10
N LEU A 40 -10.70 -5.90 11.32
CA LEU A 40 -11.32 -4.67 10.85
C LEU A 40 -12.21 -4.07 11.94
N ILE A 41 -12.14 -2.73 12.13
CA ILE A 41 -12.76 -2.08 13.30
C ILE A 41 -13.79 -1.04 12.88
N ASP A 42 -13.43 -0.07 12.01
CA ASP A 42 -14.25 1.09 11.72
C ASP A 42 -13.94 1.69 10.34
N VAL A 43 -14.81 2.59 9.88
CA VAL A 43 -14.62 3.38 8.66
C VAL A 43 -14.62 4.85 9.03
N ALA A 44 -13.57 5.58 8.64
CA ALA A 44 -13.46 7.02 8.84
C ALA A 44 -13.54 7.77 7.50
N ASP A 45 -14.40 8.78 7.46
CA ASP A 45 -14.62 9.65 6.29
C ASP A 45 -13.85 10.96 6.43
N TYR A 46 -12.77 11.10 5.65
CA TYR A 46 -11.94 12.30 5.58
C TYR A 46 -12.04 13.00 4.21
N ARG A 47 -13.10 12.78 3.42
CA ARG A 47 -13.30 13.38 2.08
C ARG A 47 -13.29 14.91 2.10
N HIS A 48 -13.61 15.51 3.24
CA HIS A 48 -13.59 16.95 3.45
C HIS A 48 -12.17 17.53 3.58
N VAL A 49 -11.14 16.69 3.68
CA VAL A 49 -9.74 17.12 3.78
C VAL A 49 -9.11 17.11 2.39
N PRO A 50 -8.74 18.28 1.84
CA PRO A 50 -8.05 18.34 0.53
C PRO A 50 -6.75 17.55 0.56
N GLN A 51 -6.49 16.72 -0.46
CA GLN A 51 -5.33 15.83 -0.52
C GLN A 51 -5.15 14.96 0.74
N GLY A 52 -6.27 14.66 1.39
CA GLY A 52 -6.31 13.88 2.61
C GLY A 52 -6.45 12.38 2.34
N PRO A 53 -6.58 11.60 3.43
CA PRO A 53 -6.65 10.15 3.33
C PRO A 53 -7.97 9.63 2.73
N GLY A 54 -8.90 10.51 2.35
CA GLY A 54 -10.16 10.16 1.73
C GLY A 54 -11.07 9.30 2.62
N VAL A 55 -11.37 8.07 2.24
CA VAL A 55 -12.12 7.11 3.04
C VAL A 55 -11.17 6.04 3.58
N VAL A 56 -11.14 5.86 4.89
CA VAL A 56 -10.18 4.99 5.58
C VAL A 56 -10.89 3.86 6.30
N LEU A 57 -10.56 2.63 5.95
CA LEU A 57 -10.87 1.44 6.74
C LEU A 57 -9.80 1.27 7.81
N ILE A 58 -10.23 1.33 9.07
CA ILE A 58 -9.37 1.20 10.24
C ILE A 58 -9.33 -0.27 10.65
N ALA A 59 -8.16 -0.86 10.61
CA ALA A 59 -7.88 -2.16 11.19
C ALA A 59 -6.99 -2.03 12.43
N HIS A 60 -6.87 -3.11 13.21
CA HIS A 60 -6.12 -3.11 14.48
C HIS A 60 -4.64 -2.76 14.29
N ASP A 61 -3.99 -3.32 13.29
CA ASP A 61 -2.55 -3.17 13.05
C ASP A 61 -2.21 -2.27 11.86
N ALA A 62 -3.20 -1.91 11.05
CA ALA A 62 -3.02 -1.13 9.83
C ALA A 62 -4.24 -0.28 9.48
N HIS A 63 -4.08 0.57 8.48
CA HIS A 63 -5.18 1.29 7.81
C HIS A 63 -5.13 1.05 6.31
N TYR A 64 -6.31 1.03 5.69
CA TYR A 64 -6.51 0.97 4.24
C TYR A 64 -7.27 2.23 3.82
N GLY A 65 -6.64 3.15 3.13
CA GLY A 65 -7.26 4.41 2.72
C GLY A 65 -7.42 4.49 1.21
N MET A 66 -8.58 4.92 0.72
CA MET A 66 -8.71 5.41 -0.64
C MET A 66 -8.24 6.87 -0.65
N ASP A 67 -6.94 7.04 -0.81
CA ASP A 67 -6.16 8.23 -0.48
C ASP A 67 -5.97 9.14 -1.70
N LEU A 68 -6.19 10.45 -1.49
CA LEU A 68 -6.06 11.50 -2.51
C LEU A 68 -4.72 12.24 -2.49
N ALA A 69 -3.83 11.91 -1.54
CA ALA A 69 -2.51 12.54 -1.52
C ALA A 69 -1.76 12.31 -2.84
N ASP A 70 -0.80 13.17 -3.11
CA ASP A 70 -0.02 13.18 -4.35
C ASP A 70 -0.87 13.49 -5.61
N ASP A 71 -2.02 14.18 -5.44
CA ASP A 71 -2.99 14.54 -6.50
C ASP A 71 -3.51 13.32 -7.30
N ARG A 72 -3.41 12.12 -6.74
CA ARG A 72 -3.80 10.87 -7.40
C ARG A 72 -4.51 9.94 -6.43
N LEU A 73 -5.71 9.51 -6.82
CA LEU A 73 -6.47 8.52 -6.07
C LEU A 73 -5.78 7.15 -6.14
N GLY A 74 -5.69 6.48 -5.00
CA GLY A 74 -5.14 5.14 -4.90
C GLY A 74 -5.40 4.50 -3.55
N LEU A 75 -5.20 3.19 -3.47
CA LEU A 75 -5.22 2.47 -2.20
C LEU A 75 -3.91 2.67 -1.47
N LEU A 76 -3.94 3.33 -0.32
CA LEU A 76 -2.84 3.44 0.63
C LEU A 76 -3.02 2.41 1.74
N TYR A 77 -2.18 1.39 1.79
CA TYR A 77 -2.02 0.55 2.97
C TYR A 77 -0.97 1.16 3.89
N SER A 78 -1.32 1.37 5.15
CA SER A 78 -0.43 1.96 6.15
C SER A 78 -0.32 1.05 7.36
N ARG A 79 0.82 0.34 7.53
CA ARG A 79 1.10 -0.47 8.71
C ARG A 79 1.50 0.42 9.88
N ARG A 80 0.83 0.25 11.01
CA ARG A 80 1.04 1.10 12.19
C ARG A 80 1.87 0.44 13.27
N ARG A 81 1.68 -0.87 13.47
CA ARG A 81 2.39 -1.63 14.50
C ARG A 81 2.31 -3.14 14.22
N GLU A 82 3.21 -3.88 14.81
CA GLU A 82 3.15 -5.32 14.88
C GLU A 82 2.78 -5.72 16.31
N THR A 83 1.50 -5.86 16.56
CA THR A 83 1.01 -6.21 17.90
C THR A 83 0.67 -7.69 18.03
N HIS A 84 0.45 -8.38 16.92
CA HIS A 84 0.07 -9.80 16.96
C HIS A 84 1.29 -10.69 17.23
N PRO A 85 1.25 -11.57 18.26
CA PRO A 85 2.39 -12.45 18.62
C PRO A 85 2.90 -13.32 17.47
N SER A 86 2.01 -13.80 16.59
CA SER A 86 2.38 -14.58 15.40
C SER A 86 3.11 -13.77 14.33
N ARG A 87 2.98 -12.44 14.34
CA ARG A 87 3.68 -11.53 13.43
C ARG A 87 5.02 -11.04 14.00
N ARG A 88 5.30 -11.23 15.28
CA ARG A 88 6.64 -10.99 15.87
C ARG A 88 7.71 -11.89 15.25
N ALA A 89 7.32 -12.95 14.57
CA ALA A 89 8.22 -13.80 13.80
C ALA A 89 8.72 -13.15 12.49
N ILE A 90 8.14 -12.04 12.05
CA ILE A 90 8.64 -11.26 10.90
C ILE A 90 9.90 -10.52 11.36
N GLN A 91 11.06 -11.10 11.09
CA GLN A 91 12.34 -10.60 11.59
C GLN A 91 13.11 -9.80 10.53
N SER A 92 12.98 -10.12 9.24
CA SER A 92 13.70 -9.45 8.17
C SER A 92 12.94 -8.26 7.59
N VAL A 93 13.67 -7.32 6.99
CA VAL A 93 13.07 -6.22 6.22
C VAL A 93 12.27 -6.76 5.03
N GLU A 94 12.78 -7.79 4.37
CA GLU A 94 12.12 -8.44 3.23
C GLU A 94 10.79 -9.08 3.62
N ASP A 95 10.71 -9.76 4.77
CA ASP A 95 9.46 -10.32 5.27
C ASP A 95 8.42 -9.22 5.55
N ARG A 96 8.87 -8.09 6.09
CA ARG A 96 8.01 -6.92 6.33
C ARG A 96 7.49 -6.33 5.02
N LEU A 97 8.37 -6.16 4.02
CA LEU A 97 7.97 -5.70 2.69
C LEU A 97 6.98 -6.67 2.05
N ARG A 98 7.29 -7.97 2.02
CA ARG A 98 6.39 -9.02 1.53
C ARG A 98 5.01 -8.95 2.17
N SER A 99 4.96 -8.84 3.49
CA SER A 99 3.69 -8.75 4.22
C SER A 99 2.91 -7.47 3.91
N VAL A 100 3.58 -6.32 3.75
CA VAL A 100 2.93 -5.04 3.39
C VAL A 100 2.36 -5.11 1.97
N TRP A 101 3.13 -5.62 1.00
CA TRP A 101 2.65 -5.81 -0.37
C TRP A 101 1.48 -6.79 -0.44
N HIS A 102 1.58 -7.92 0.25
CA HIS A 102 0.50 -8.91 0.29
C HIS A 102 -0.81 -8.31 0.82
N CYS A 103 -0.77 -7.58 1.94
CA CYS A 103 -1.98 -6.94 2.48
C CYS A 103 -2.56 -5.90 1.53
N ALA A 104 -1.72 -5.05 0.93
CA ALA A 104 -2.18 -4.03 0.00
C ALA A 104 -2.76 -4.62 -1.29
N LEU A 105 -2.06 -5.58 -1.91
CA LEU A 105 -2.51 -6.24 -3.15
C LEU A 105 -3.78 -7.06 -2.91
N THR A 106 -3.91 -7.73 -1.76
CA THR A 106 -5.15 -8.42 -1.39
C THR A 106 -6.32 -7.43 -1.33
N ALA A 107 -6.13 -6.26 -0.72
CA ALA A 107 -7.16 -5.25 -0.69
C ALA A 107 -7.48 -4.68 -2.09
N CYS A 108 -6.47 -4.45 -2.94
CA CYS A 108 -6.68 -4.06 -4.35
C CYS A 108 -7.54 -5.09 -5.07
N GLN A 109 -7.18 -6.37 -5.01
CA GLN A 109 -7.92 -7.48 -5.62
C GLN A 109 -9.38 -7.54 -5.15
N GLN A 110 -9.60 -7.42 -3.85
CA GLN A 110 -10.94 -7.45 -3.27
C GLN A 110 -11.79 -6.25 -3.70
N LEU A 111 -11.19 -5.06 -3.86
CA LEU A 111 -11.88 -3.87 -4.38
C LEU A 111 -12.24 -4.04 -5.87
N GLU A 112 -11.32 -4.54 -6.70
CA GLU A 112 -11.58 -4.81 -8.13
C GLU A 112 -12.67 -5.86 -8.34
N ALA A 113 -12.72 -6.87 -7.46
CA ALA A 113 -13.72 -7.94 -7.50
C ALA A 113 -15.07 -7.55 -6.89
N HIS A 114 -15.12 -6.48 -6.09
CA HIS A 114 -16.33 -6.12 -5.35
C HIS A 114 -17.50 -5.78 -6.28
N PRO A 115 -18.71 -6.36 -6.08
CA PRO A 115 -19.84 -6.21 -7.02
C PRO A 115 -20.21 -4.75 -7.34
N ALA A 116 -20.11 -3.85 -6.35
CA ALA A 116 -20.43 -2.43 -6.53
C ALA A 116 -19.38 -1.66 -7.37
N LEU A 117 -18.14 -2.16 -7.47
CA LEU A 117 -17.01 -1.48 -8.11
C LEU A 117 -16.51 -2.20 -9.37
N ARG A 118 -16.93 -3.43 -9.56
CA ARG A 118 -16.44 -4.34 -10.60
C ARG A 118 -16.55 -3.74 -12.00
N GLY A 119 -15.43 -3.76 -12.73
CA GLY A 119 -15.34 -3.23 -14.09
C GLY A 119 -15.21 -1.70 -14.15
N ARG A 120 -15.23 -1.00 -13.00
CA ARG A 120 -15.04 0.45 -12.91
C ARG A 120 -13.76 0.85 -12.17
N LEU A 121 -13.12 -0.12 -11.51
CA LEU A 121 -11.93 0.07 -10.71
C LEU A 121 -10.84 -0.88 -11.17
N GLN A 122 -9.65 -0.35 -11.41
CA GLN A 122 -8.44 -1.12 -11.70
C GLN A 122 -7.24 -0.41 -11.08
N PHE A 123 -6.42 -1.16 -10.36
CA PHE A 123 -5.19 -0.62 -9.78
C PHE A 123 -4.01 -0.78 -10.74
N ARG A 124 -3.20 0.28 -10.79
CA ARG A 124 -1.93 0.29 -11.51
C ARG A 124 -0.86 -0.37 -10.66
N ASP A 125 -0.27 -1.44 -11.16
CA ASP A 125 0.85 -2.13 -10.52
C ASP A 125 2.22 -1.79 -11.14
N SER A 126 2.22 -1.00 -12.22
CA SER A 126 3.43 -0.50 -12.90
C SER A 126 3.99 0.78 -12.28
N GLU A 127 3.24 1.46 -11.40
CA GLU A 127 3.70 2.65 -10.69
C GLU A 127 3.09 2.69 -9.29
N LEU A 128 3.95 2.76 -8.27
CA LEU A 128 3.50 2.78 -6.87
C LEU A 128 4.48 3.57 -5.99
N LEU A 129 4.02 3.92 -4.79
CA LEU A 129 4.86 4.57 -3.79
C LEU A 129 5.07 3.64 -2.59
N LEU A 130 6.31 3.58 -2.12
CA LEU A 130 6.65 3.02 -0.80
C LEU A 130 7.12 4.15 0.10
N ARG A 131 6.57 4.21 1.33
CA ARG A 131 6.95 5.19 2.35
C ARG A 131 7.34 4.50 3.64
N CYS A 132 8.34 5.06 4.33
CA CYS A 132 8.65 4.71 5.71
C CYS A 132 8.04 5.77 6.64
N ASN A 133 6.96 5.45 7.34
CA ASN A 133 6.27 6.38 8.23
C ASN A 133 6.86 6.37 9.64
N ASP A 134 8.19 6.37 9.73
CA ASP A 134 8.94 6.43 10.97
C ASP A 134 10.20 7.30 10.81
N ARG A 135 10.06 8.60 11.07
CA ARG A 135 11.14 9.56 10.87
C ARG A 135 12.36 9.34 11.78
N LEU A 136 12.16 8.64 12.89
CA LEU A 136 13.26 8.38 13.84
C LEU A 136 14.10 7.20 13.35
N GLN A 137 13.47 6.14 12.85
CA GLN A 137 14.15 4.94 12.36
C GLN A 137 14.53 5.01 10.87
N ALA A 138 13.78 5.79 10.09
CA ALA A 138 13.96 5.97 8.66
C ALA A 138 13.81 7.45 8.27
N PRO A 139 14.77 8.32 8.62
CA PRO A 139 14.75 9.72 8.20
C PRO A 139 14.88 9.83 6.68
N ASN A 140 14.30 10.88 6.08
CA ASN A 140 14.39 11.11 4.63
C ASN A 140 15.79 11.63 4.23
N THR A 141 16.77 10.74 4.26
CA THR A 141 18.17 11.00 3.90
C THR A 141 18.65 10.03 2.83
N THR A 142 19.69 10.40 2.10
CA THR A 142 20.34 9.50 1.11
C THR A 142 20.80 8.20 1.77
N ALA A 143 21.40 8.27 2.96
CA ALA A 143 21.88 7.08 3.66
C ALA A 143 20.74 6.10 4.01
N ALA A 144 19.59 6.60 4.49
CA ALA A 144 18.43 5.76 4.78
C ALA A 144 17.78 5.21 3.49
N TYR A 145 17.79 5.98 2.42
CA TYR A 145 17.36 5.50 1.10
C TYR A 145 18.27 4.37 0.60
N ASP A 146 19.58 4.54 0.66
CA ASP A 146 20.54 3.52 0.22
C ASP A 146 20.38 2.23 1.05
N GLU A 147 20.19 2.34 2.36
CA GLU A 147 19.92 1.19 3.24
C GLU A 147 18.58 0.50 2.87
N LEU A 148 17.52 1.26 2.60
CA LEU A 148 16.25 0.70 2.14
C LEU A 148 16.43 -0.05 0.81
N CYS A 149 17.15 0.52 -0.16
CA CYS A 149 17.36 -0.07 -1.47
C CYS A 149 18.14 -1.38 -1.42
N GLN A 150 19.02 -1.59 -0.44
CA GLN A 150 19.72 -2.87 -0.26
C GLN A 150 18.76 -4.05 -0.07
N HIS A 151 17.59 -3.81 0.54
CA HIS A 151 16.54 -4.83 0.75
C HIS A 151 15.44 -4.75 -0.32
N LEU A 152 15.06 -3.55 -0.70
CA LEU A 152 13.96 -3.31 -1.63
C LEU A 152 14.28 -3.80 -3.04
N THR A 153 15.48 -3.51 -3.55
CA THR A 153 15.84 -3.89 -4.93
C THR A 153 15.84 -5.40 -5.16
N PRO A 154 16.46 -6.24 -4.30
CA PRO A 154 16.36 -7.71 -4.45
C PRO A 154 14.92 -8.22 -4.33
N TYR A 155 14.14 -7.63 -3.40
CA TYR A 155 12.74 -7.98 -3.23
C TYR A 155 11.91 -7.69 -4.50
N LEU A 156 12.05 -6.49 -5.07
CA LEU A 156 11.35 -6.10 -6.30
C LEU A 156 11.80 -6.94 -7.51
N ALA A 157 13.09 -7.27 -7.62
CA ALA A 157 13.60 -8.14 -8.67
C ALA A 157 12.95 -9.53 -8.64
N THR A 158 12.68 -10.05 -7.44
CA THR A 158 11.94 -11.31 -7.29
C THR A 158 10.46 -11.15 -7.64
N LEU A 159 9.83 -10.07 -7.19
CA LEU A 159 8.40 -9.83 -7.40
C LEU A 159 8.06 -9.55 -8.87
N TYR A 160 8.87 -8.72 -9.55
CA TYR A 160 8.66 -8.30 -10.94
C TYR A 160 9.49 -9.09 -11.95
N ALA A 161 10.03 -10.23 -11.58
CA ALA A 161 10.94 -11.10 -12.33
C ALA A 161 11.14 -10.72 -13.81
N ASP A 162 12.40 -10.56 -14.23
CA ASP A 162 12.81 -10.23 -15.60
C ASP A 162 12.49 -8.81 -16.09
N GLN A 163 11.84 -7.96 -15.28
CA GLN A 163 11.61 -6.56 -15.62
C GLN A 163 12.66 -5.64 -14.96
N HIS A 164 13.00 -4.58 -15.67
CA HIS A 164 13.79 -3.49 -15.09
C HIS A 164 12.91 -2.64 -14.17
N VAL A 165 13.17 -2.70 -12.86
CA VAL A 165 12.44 -1.91 -11.86
C VAL A 165 13.24 -0.64 -11.57
N GLU A 166 12.65 0.52 -11.85
CA GLU A 166 13.18 1.82 -11.47
C GLU A 166 12.73 2.18 -10.06
N VAL A 167 13.67 2.59 -9.21
CA VAL A 167 13.41 3.03 -7.83
C VAL A 167 13.97 4.43 -7.67
N GLU A 168 13.11 5.42 -7.47
CA GLU A 168 13.44 6.84 -7.39
C GLU A 168 13.22 7.39 -5.97
N HIS A 169 14.22 8.08 -5.41
CA HIS A 169 14.11 8.76 -4.12
C HIS A 169 13.35 10.09 -4.27
N LEU A 170 12.13 10.18 -3.73
CA LEU A 170 11.33 11.41 -3.74
C LEU A 170 11.75 12.34 -2.60
N ARG A 171 12.72 13.21 -2.87
CA ARG A 171 13.30 14.11 -1.86
C ARG A 171 12.38 15.25 -1.45
N ASP A 172 11.39 15.61 -2.30
CA ASP A 172 10.44 16.69 -2.04
C ASP A 172 9.45 16.37 -0.90
N HIS A 173 9.30 15.09 -0.56
CA HIS A 173 8.57 14.67 0.62
C HIS A 173 9.40 14.94 1.89
N ALA A 174 9.48 16.20 2.29
CA ALA A 174 10.37 16.73 3.32
C ALA A 174 10.27 16.04 4.70
N SER A 175 9.31 15.18 4.92
CA SER A 175 9.08 14.62 6.24
C SER A 175 9.13 13.09 6.35
N ARG A 176 9.03 12.35 5.26
CA ARG A 176 9.02 10.88 5.24
C ARG A 176 9.90 10.38 4.11
N LEU A 177 10.68 9.33 4.37
CA LEU A 177 11.40 8.62 3.33
C LEU A 177 10.39 8.00 2.38
N THR A 178 10.36 8.46 1.14
CA THR A 178 9.44 8.02 0.10
C THR A 178 10.21 7.65 -1.16
N VAL A 179 9.86 6.53 -1.75
CA VAL A 179 10.39 6.08 -3.04
C VAL A 179 9.25 5.81 -4.02
N ALA A 180 9.42 6.29 -5.25
CA ALA A 180 8.58 5.88 -6.37
C ALA A 180 9.19 4.63 -7.01
N ILE A 181 8.33 3.66 -7.32
CA ILE A 181 8.69 2.40 -7.96
C ILE A 181 7.96 2.35 -9.29
N LYS A 182 8.70 2.15 -10.38
CA LYS A 182 8.14 2.06 -11.73
C LYS A 182 8.64 0.81 -12.43
N VAL A 183 7.74 0.13 -13.13
CA VAL A 183 8.04 -1.02 -13.99
C VAL A 183 7.50 -0.76 -15.39
N PRO A 184 8.18 -1.25 -16.44
CA PRO A 184 7.81 -0.95 -17.84
C PRO A 184 6.44 -1.50 -18.22
N GLU A 185 6.12 -2.70 -17.74
CA GLU A 185 4.89 -3.41 -18.10
C GLU A 185 4.13 -3.87 -16.85
N PRO A 186 2.82 -3.58 -16.76
CA PRO A 186 2.00 -4.08 -15.67
C PRO A 186 1.88 -5.60 -15.73
N LEU A 187 1.87 -6.25 -14.58
CA LEU A 187 1.69 -7.70 -14.44
C LEU A 187 0.25 -8.06 -14.03
N GLY A 188 -0.44 -7.14 -13.40
CA GLY A 188 -1.73 -7.33 -12.77
C GLY A 188 -1.64 -7.82 -11.33
N VAL A 189 -2.59 -7.37 -10.52
CA VAL A 189 -2.67 -7.64 -9.08
C VAL A 189 -2.64 -9.14 -8.78
N ASP A 190 -3.36 -9.95 -9.55
CA ASP A 190 -3.46 -11.41 -9.35
C ASP A 190 -2.12 -12.12 -9.52
N LEU A 191 -1.34 -11.74 -10.54
CA LEU A 191 -0.03 -12.34 -10.77
C LEU A 191 0.96 -11.95 -9.67
N LEU A 192 0.94 -10.69 -9.24
CA LEU A 192 1.79 -10.24 -8.13
C LEU A 192 1.45 -10.99 -6.83
N LEU A 193 0.17 -11.19 -6.52
CA LEU A 193 -0.25 -12.00 -5.36
C LEU A 193 0.23 -13.45 -5.46
N THR A 194 0.16 -14.05 -6.65
CA THR A 194 0.65 -15.41 -6.88
C THR A 194 2.15 -15.53 -6.61
N ARG A 195 2.93 -14.50 -6.95
CA ARG A 195 4.38 -14.48 -6.70
C ARG A 195 4.75 -14.21 -5.23
N LEU A 196 3.83 -13.67 -4.45
CA LEU A 196 4.01 -13.45 -3.00
C LEU A 196 3.64 -14.68 -2.16
N ALA A 197 2.85 -15.62 -2.70
CA ALA A 197 2.47 -16.85 -2.03
C ALA A 197 3.66 -17.79 -1.89
#